data_9eccf0c4553cd28f78400dc1a1f657ac
#
_entry.id   9eccf0c4553cd28f78400dc1a1f657ac
#
_cell.length_a   1.000
_cell.length_b   1.000
_cell.length_c   1.000
_cell.angle_alpha   90.00
_cell.angle_beta   90.00
_cell.angle_gamma   90.00
#
_symmetry.space_group_name_H-M   'P 1'
#
loop_
_entity.id
_entity.type
_entity.pdbx_description
1 polymer ?
#
loop_
_entity_poly.entity_id
_entity_poly.type
_entity_poly.pdbx_seq_one_letter_code
_entity_poly.pdbx_strand_id
1 'polypeptide(L)'
;MIFLEHAQQTITKILQKFPAQQRFSLAILQEIQKEYNYISAEHLKAAADYLSLPLSQLFSMATFYKALSLDKKGKFIIRICDGTACHIRGSQNILGEIERALGIREGETTEDGLFSIEIVNCVGSCAMAPVVICD
;
A
#
# COMPACT_ATOMS: atom_id res chain seq x y z
N MET A 1 22.79 5.97 8.07
CA MET A 1 23.30 6.68 6.89
C MET A 1 23.25 5.83 5.63
N ILE A 2 23.76 4.60 5.64
CA ILE A 2 23.74 3.68 4.48
C ILE A 2 22.31 3.41 3.97
N PHE A 3 21.33 3.29 4.87
CA PHE A 3 19.93 3.05 4.49
C PHE A 3 19.27 4.23 3.75
N LEU A 4 19.65 5.47 4.11
CA LEU A 4 19.14 6.68 3.45
C LEU A 4 19.68 6.82 2.03
N GLU A 5 20.96 6.50 1.82
CA GLU A 5 21.58 6.55 0.50
C GLU A 5 20.99 5.51 -0.45
N HIS A 6 20.75 4.29 0.03
CA HIS A 6 20.10 3.26 -0.76
C HIS A 6 18.66 3.63 -1.13
N ALA A 7 17.91 4.20 -0.19
CA ALA A 7 16.55 4.66 -0.44
C ALA A 7 16.50 5.76 -1.49
N GLN A 8 17.42 6.74 -1.41
CA GLN A 8 17.51 7.81 -2.39
C GLN A 8 17.92 7.31 -3.78
N GLN A 9 18.84 6.36 -3.85
CA GLN A 9 19.23 5.76 -5.13
C GLN A 9 18.10 4.98 -5.77
N THR A 10 17.31 4.27 -4.97
CA THR A 10 16.17 3.48 -5.47
C THR A 10 15.06 4.39 -6.00
N ILE A 11 14.71 5.45 -5.26
CA ILE A 11 13.71 6.42 -5.72
C ILE A 11 14.13 7.10 -7.02
N THR A 12 15.40 7.47 -7.14
CA THR A 12 15.94 8.06 -8.37
C THR A 12 15.82 7.10 -9.56
N LYS A 13 16.12 5.83 -9.35
CA LYS A 13 15.94 4.79 -10.39
C LYS A 13 14.49 4.64 -10.84
N ILE A 14 13.55 4.69 -9.90
CA ILE A 14 12.12 4.63 -10.21
C ILE A 14 11.71 5.83 -11.05
N LEU A 15 12.13 7.03 -10.66
CA LEU A 15 11.80 8.25 -11.39
C LEU A 15 12.37 8.24 -12.82
N GLN A 16 13.59 7.72 -13.00
CA GLN A 16 14.24 7.64 -14.30
C GLN A 16 13.58 6.66 -15.27
N LYS A 17 12.76 5.72 -14.78
CA LYS A 17 11.99 4.83 -15.65
C LYS A 17 10.93 5.56 -16.50
N PHE A 18 10.53 6.74 -16.06
CA PHE A 18 9.46 7.52 -16.69
C PHE A 18 9.97 8.89 -17.13
N PRO A 19 9.48 9.43 -18.27
CA PRO A 19 9.74 10.83 -18.61
C PRO A 19 9.16 11.79 -17.58
N ALA A 20 9.80 12.94 -17.39
CA ALA A 20 9.34 13.99 -16.47
C ALA A 20 8.12 14.73 -17.03
N GLN A 21 7.00 14.03 -17.16
CA GLN A 21 5.74 14.56 -17.71
C GLN A 21 4.59 14.25 -16.74
N GLN A 22 3.68 15.19 -16.63
CA GLN A 22 2.53 15.09 -15.72
C GLN A 22 1.70 13.81 -15.91
N ARG A 23 1.55 13.36 -17.16
CA ARG A 23 0.77 12.15 -17.48
C ARG A 23 1.33 10.87 -16.83
N PHE A 24 2.58 10.86 -16.42
CA PHE A 24 3.23 9.72 -15.76
C PHE A 24 3.18 9.79 -14.24
N SER A 25 2.55 10.81 -13.66
CA SER A 25 2.49 11.00 -12.21
C SER A 25 1.89 9.80 -11.49
N LEU A 26 0.75 9.28 -11.96
CA LEU A 26 0.11 8.10 -11.37
C LEU A 26 1.00 6.85 -11.51
N ALA A 27 1.61 6.66 -12.66
CA ALA A 27 2.49 5.51 -12.90
C ALA A 27 3.71 5.53 -11.96
N ILE A 28 4.30 6.70 -11.72
CA ILE A 28 5.41 6.89 -10.78
C ILE A 28 4.95 6.56 -9.35
N LEU A 29 3.80 7.05 -8.91
CA LEU A 29 3.27 6.77 -7.58
C LEU A 29 2.98 5.28 -7.40
N GLN A 30 2.45 4.61 -8.43
CA GLN A 30 2.21 3.17 -8.40
C GLN A 30 3.51 2.36 -8.28
N GLU A 31 4.56 2.75 -8.97
CA GLU A 31 5.88 2.11 -8.84
C GLU A 31 6.47 2.29 -7.44
N ILE A 32 6.35 3.48 -6.87
CA ILE A 32 6.78 3.74 -5.49
C ILE A 32 5.99 2.87 -4.50
N GLN A 33 4.68 2.79 -4.65
CA GLN A 33 3.82 1.94 -3.82
C GLN A 33 4.23 0.47 -3.91
N LYS A 34 4.52 0.00 -5.11
CA LYS A 34 4.95 -1.38 -5.34
C LYS A 34 6.27 -1.71 -4.67
N GLU A 35 7.22 -0.78 -4.72
CA GLU A 35 8.57 -1.00 -4.16
C GLU A 35 8.59 -0.89 -2.63
N TYR A 36 7.90 0.10 -2.08
CA TYR A 36 7.96 0.43 -0.64
C TYR A 36 6.72 0.05 0.15
N ASN A 37 5.65 -0.43 -0.49
CA ASN A 37 4.33 -0.72 0.06
C ASN A 37 3.58 0.52 0.60
N TYR A 38 4.16 1.70 0.51
CA TYR A 38 3.54 2.97 0.84
C TYR A 38 4.28 4.12 0.16
N ILE A 39 3.68 5.31 0.21
CA ILE A 39 4.29 6.52 -0.34
C ILE A 39 4.54 7.48 0.82
N SER A 40 5.80 7.73 1.16
CA SER A 40 6.16 8.68 2.22
C SER A 40 6.10 10.12 1.72
N ALA A 41 6.12 11.09 2.65
CA ALA A 41 6.19 12.50 2.31
C ALA A 41 7.43 12.83 1.47
N GLU A 42 8.55 12.17 1.76
CA GLU A 42 9.80 12.33 1.00
C GLU A 42 9.66 11.81 -0.43
N HIS A 43 8.99 10.68 -0.63
CA HIS A 43 8.69 10.13 -1.96
C HIS A 43 7.82 11.06 -2.77
N LEU A 44 6.77 11.62 -2.16
CA LEU A 44 5.89 12.60 -2.81
C LEU A 44 6.68 13.85 -3.23
N LYS A 45 7.52 14.36 -2.34
CA LYS A 45 8.35 15.52 -2.61
C LYS A 45 9.32 15.27 -3.77
N ALA A 46 10.00 14.14 -3.76
CA ALA A 46 10.92 13.76 -4.83
C ALA A 46 10.22 13.64 -6.18
N ALA A 47 9.03 13.03 -6.21
CA ALA A 47 8.24 12.92 -7.44
C ALA A 47 7.73 14.28 -7.91
N ALA A 48 7.29 15.15 -6.99
CA ALA A 48 6.84 16.50 -7.31
C ALA A 48 7.97 17.33 -7.93
N ASP A 49 9.15 17.28 -7.36
CA ASP A 49 10.33 17.99 -7.86
C ASP A 49 10.74 17.46 -9.23
N TYR A 50 10.73 16.15 -9.42
CA TYR A 50 11.06 15.52 -10.71
C TYR A 50 10.08 15.93 -11.82
N LEU A 51 8.79 15.95 -11.52
CA LEU A 51 7.73 16.29 -12.47
C LEU A 51 7.46 17.79 -12.58
N SER A 52 8.07 18.62 -11.74
CA SER A 52 7.81 20.05 -11.62
C SER A 52 6.32 20.35 -11.36
N LEU A 53 5.70 19.55 -10.48
CA LEU A 53 4.30 19.69 -10.09
C LEU A 53 4.19 20.12 -8.63
N PRO A 54 3.08 20.80 -8.25
CA PRO A 54 2.81 21.08 -6.85
C PRO A 54 2.68 19.79 -6.03
N LEU A 55 3.25 19.80 -4.82
CA LEU A 55 3.14 18.67 -3.90
C LEU A 55 1.68 18.32 -3.58
N SER A 56 0.82 19.34 -3.47
CA SER A 56 -0.62 19.17 -3.21
C SER A 56 -1.32 18.33 -4.28
N GLN A 57 -0.91 18.43 -5.53
CA GLN A 57 -1.48 17.65 -6.62
C GLN A 57 -1.16 16.16 -6.46
N LEU A 58 0.09 15.82 -6.15
CA LEU A 58 0.49 14.44 -5.90
C LEU A 58 -0.11 13.87 -4.62
N PHE A 59 -0.21 14.69 -3.59
CA PHE A 59 -0.89 14.32 -2.34
C PHE A 59 -2.37 13.97 -2.60
N SER A 60 -3.07 14.81 -3.37
CA SER A 60 -4.46 14.55 -3.75
C SER A 60 -4.62 13.26 -4.52
N MET A 61 -3.71 12.96 -5.44
CA MET A 61 -3.70 11.68 -6.16
C MET A 61 -3.49 10.50 -5.23
N ALA A 62 -2.54 10.59 -4.32
CA ALA A 62 -2.22 9.52 -3.37
C ALA A 62 -3.37 9.23 -2.39
N THR A 63 -4.17 10.24 -2.05
CA THR A 63 -5.36 10.06 -1.20
C THR A 63 -6.59 9.60 -1.98
N PHE A 64 -6.70 9.97 -3.25
CA PHE A 64 -7.83 9.62 -4.10
C PHE A 64 -7.83 8.13 -4.49
N TYR A 65 -6.69 7.58 -4.87
CA TYR A 65 -6.58 6.19 -5.34
C TYR A 65 -6.38 5.24 -4.16
N LYS A 66 -7.31 4.28 -3.99
CA LYS A 66 -7.25 3.27 -2.90
C LYS A 66 -6.04 2.35 -2.99
N ALA A 67 -5.50 2.16 -4.19
CA ALA A 67 -4.29 1.36 -4.40
C ALA A 67 -3.02 2.02 -3.83
N LEU A 68 -3.08 3.32 -3.55
CA LEU A 68 -1.97 4.09 -2.98
C LEU A 68 -2.19 4.29 -1.48
N SER A 69 -1.13 4.20 -0.70
CA SER A 69 -1.18 4.39 0.75
C SER A 69 -0.10 5.36 1.19
N LEU A 70 -0.49 6.34 2.01
CA LEU A 70 0.44 7.28 2.65
C LEU A 70 0.96 6.74 3.98
N ASP A 71 0.29 5.73 4.55
CA ASP A 71 0.67 5.12 5.80
C ASP A 71 1.62 3.94 5.56
N LYS A 72 2.63 3.84 6.41
CA LYS A 72 3.62 2.77 6.33
C LYS A 72 2.93 1.41 6.49
N LYS A 73 3.14 0.53 5.51
CA LYS A 73 2.66 -0.85 5.54
C LYS A 73 3.77 -1.81 5.95
N GLY A 74 3.37 -2.97 6.45
CA GLY A 74 4.31 -4.05 6.75
C GLY A 74 4.87 -4.68 5.47
N LYS A 75 5.90 -5.48 5.64
CA LYS A 75 6.51 -6.24 4.54
C LYS A 75 5.51 -7.19 3.88
N PHE A 76 4.64 -7.79 4.70
CA PHE A 76 3.57 -8.66 4.25
C PHE A 76 2.22 -8.01 4.56
N ILE A 77 1.33 -7.99 3.59
CA ILE A 77 -0.01 -7.45 3.76
C ILE A 77 -1.01 -8.60 3.71
N ILE A 78 -1.74 -8.78 4.82
CA ILE A 78 -2.79 -9.79 4.94
C ILE A 78 -4.11 -9.11 4.57
N ARG A 79 -4.69 -9.49 3.44
CA ARG A 79 -5.96 -8.96 2.97
C ARG A 79 -7.05 -9.97 3.21
N ILE A 80 -8.08 -9.54 3.91
CA ILE A 80 -9.25 -10.35 4.25
C ILE A 80 -10.44 -9.85 3.44
N CYS A 81 -10.99 -10.72 2.62
CA CYS A 81 -12.19 -10.40 1.83
C CYS A 81 -13.42 -10.34 2.75
N ASP A 82 -14.13 -9.23 2.72
CA ASP A 82 -15.40 -9.03 3.43
C ASP A 82 -16.57 -8.81 2.44
N GLY A 83 -16.47 -9.39 1.26
CA GLY A 83 -17.59 -9.48 0.34
C GLY A 83 -18.74 -10.31 0.93
N THR A 84 -19.93 -10.25 0.34
CA THR A 84 -21.14 -10.87 0.89
C THR A 84 -20.95 -12.35 1.20
N ALA A 85 -20.41 -13.14 0.28
CA ALA A 85 -20.17 -14.57 0.49
C ALA A 85 -19.14 -14.85 1.60
N CYS A 86 -18.05 -14.12 1.61
CA CYS A 86 -16.99 -14.26 2.63
C CYS A 86 -17.48 -13.83 4.01
N HIS A 87 -18.24 -12.75 4.08
CA HIS A 87 -18.85 -12.27 5.33
C HIS A 87 -19.78 -13.32 5.95
N ILE A 88 -20.68 -13.89 5.14
CA ILE A 88 -21.60 -14.95 5.58
C ILE A 88 -20.84 -16.20 6.04
N ARG A 89 -19.73 -16.53 5.39
CA ARG A 89 -18.92 -17.70 5.72
C ARG A 89 -17.89 -17.48 6.84
N GLY A 90 -17.94 -16.35 7.50
CA GLY A 90 -17.18 -16.11 8.73
C GLY A 90 -15.87 -15.36 8.56
N SER A 91 -15.75 -14.46 7.57
CA SER A 91 -14.56 -13.61 7.38
C SER A 91 -14.22 -12.79 8.63
N GLN A 92 -15.23 -12.34 9.36
CA GLN A 92 -15.06 -11.59 10.61
C GLN A 92 -14.43 -12.43 11.73
N ASN A 93 -14.73 -13.72 11.78
CA ASN A 93 -14.09 -14.65 12.71
C ASN A 93 -12.60 -14.83 12.39
N ILE A 94 -12.27 -14.95 11.12
CA ILE A 94 -10.87 -15.04 10.66
C ILE A 94 -10.11 -13.75 10.99
N LEU A 95 -10.72 -12.60 10.73
CA LEU A 95 -10.16 -11.29 11.08
C LEU A 95 -9.85 -11.23 12.59
N GLY A 96 -10.80 -11.59 13.44
CA GLY A 96 -10.61 -11.60 14.88
C GLY A 96 -9.48 -12.52 15.34
N GLU A 97 -9.34 -13.69 14.74
CA GLU A 97 -8.23 -14.62 15.03
C GLU A 97 -6.87 -14.05 14.64
N ILE A 98 -6.77 -13.44 13.46
CA ILE A 98 -5.54 -12.81 12.97
C ILE A 98 -5.18 -11.60 13.83
N GLU A 99 -6.15 -10.76 14.17
CA GLU A 99 -5.96 -9.62 15.06
C GLU A 99 -5.40 -10.04 16.42
N ARG A 100 -5.94 -11.12 17.00
CA ARG A 100 -5.44 -11.68 18.26
C ARG A 100 -4.02 -12.24 18.14
N ALA A 101 -3.75 -12.97 17.06
CA ALA A 101 -2.44 -13.57 16.83
C ALA A 101 -1.34 -12.53 16.64
N LEU A 102 -1.63 -11.43 15.95
CA LEU A 102 -0.66 -10.37 15.66
C LEU A 102 -0.67 -9.22 16.67
N GLY A 103 -1.72 -9.12 17.50
CA GLY A 103 -1.86 -8.04 18.48
C GLY A 103 -2.13 -6.67 17.86
N ILE A 104 -2.67 -6.63 16.65
CA ILE A 104 -3.04 -5.40 15.92
C ILE A 104 -4.47 -5.51 15.39
N ARG A 105 -5.04 -4.37 15.02
CA ARG A 105 -6.37 -4.30 14.39
C ARG A 105 -6.24 -4.11 12.88
N GLU A 106 -7.38 -4.19 12.18
CA GLU A 106 -7.42 -3.85 10.76
C GLU A 106 -6.90 -2.43 10.50
N GLY A 107 -6.18 -2.26 9.41
CA GLY A 107 -5.55 -0.99 9.06
C GLY A 107 -4.25 -0.70 9.81
N GLU A 108 -3.88 -1.50 10.78
CA GLU A 108 -2.66 -1.34 11.57
C GLU A 108 -1.51 -2.21 11.04
N THR A 109 -0.30 -1.85 11.45
CA THR A 109 0.93 -2.60 11.14
C THR A 109 1.57 -3.04 12.45
N THR A 110 2.14 -4.25 12.49
CA THR A 110 2.86 -4.75 13.66
C THR A 110 4.08 -3.89 14.00
N GLU A 111 4.48 -3.87 15.29
CA GLU A 111 5.61 -3.06 15.75
C GLU A 111 6.93 -3.43 15.06
N ASP A 112 7.10 -4.70 14.69
CA ASP A 112 8.28 -5.17 13.95
C ASP A 112 8.27 -4.78 12.46
N GLY A 113 7.17 -4.18 11.97
CA GLY A 113 7.04 -3.76 10.58
C GLY A 113 6.85 -4.90 9.59
N LEU A 114 6.52 -6.11 10.04
CA LEU A 114 6.37 -7.28 9.17
C LEU A 114 4.98 -7.43 8.58
N PHE A 115 3.93 -7.22 9.37
CA PHE A 115 2.56 -7.51 8.95
C PHE A 115 1.65 -6.30 9.05
N SER A 116 0.79 -6.14 8.03
CA SER A 116 -0.34 -5.22 8.03
C SER A 116 -1.61 -5.99 7.71
N ILE A 117 -2.74 -5.61 8.32
CA ILE A 117 -4.05 -6.20 8.07
C ILE A 117 -4.90 -5.21 7.29
N GLU A 118 -5.47 -5.65 6.17
CA GLU A 118 -6.41 -4.87 5.37
C GLU A 118 -7.69 -5.66 5.12
N ILE A 119 -8.82 -4.98 5.13
CA ILE A 119 -10.08 -5.53 4.66
C ILE A 119 -10.29 -5.07 3.22
N VAL A 120 -10.64 -6.00 2.35
CA VAL A 120 -10.91 -5.73 0.94
C VAL A 120 -12.32 -6.16 0.57
N ASN A 121 -12.86 -5.57 -0.48
CA ASN A 121 -14.14 -5.99 -1.06
C ASN A 121 -13.95 -7.29 -1.87
N CYS A 122 -15.03 -7.83 -2.43
CA CYS A 122 -14.99 -9.08 -3.16
C CYS A 122 -13.85 -9.13 -4.20
N VAL A 123 -13.03 -10.19 -4.11
CA VAL A 123 -11.91 -10.43 -5.02
C VAL A 123 -12.26 -11.41 -6.14
N GLY A 124 -13.52 -11.81 -6.24
CA GLY A 124 -14.01 -12.72 -7.31
C GLY A 124 -13.81 -14.20 -7.04
N SER A 125 -13.34 -14.60 -5.85
CA SER A 125 -13.12 -16.00 -5.48
C SER A 125 -14.16 -16.54 -4.51
N CYS A 126 -15.43 -16.18 -4.70
CA CYS A 126 -16.52 -16.50 -3.77
C CYS A 126 -16.72 -18.00 -3.56
N ALA A 127 -16.38 -18.85 -4.53
CA ALA A 127 -16.45 -20.30 -4.40
C ALA A 127 -15.47 -20.85 -3.36
N MET A 128 -14.40 -20.10 -3.06
CA MET A 128 -13.37 -20.46 -2.09
C MET A 128 -13.54 -19.70 -0.76
N ALA A 129 -14.67 -19.02 -0.55
CA ALA A 129 -14.92 -18.22 0.64
C ALA A 129 -14.84 -19.06 1.93
N PRO A 130 -14.33 -18.53 3.05
CA PRO A 130 -13.77 -17.19 3.20
C PRO A 130 -12.37 -17.07 2.59
N VAL A 131 -12.06 -15.91 1.96
CA VAL A 131 -10.80 -15.71 1.23
C VAL A 131 -9.88 -14.78 2.02
N VAL A 132 -8.63 -15.21 2.18
CA VAL A 132 -7.53 -14.42 2.75
C VAL A 132 -6.36 -14.45 1.77
N ILE A 133 -5.83 -13.27 1.46
CA ILE A 133 -4.67 -13.12 0.57
C ILE A 133 -3.49 -12.60 1.40
N CYS A 134 -2.36 -13.27 1.30
CA CYS A 134 -1.12 -12.83 1.93
C CYS A 134 -0.08 -12.53 0.85
N ASP A 135 0.40 -11.29 0.83
CA ASP A 135 1.44 -10.81 -0.08
C ASP A 135 2.75 -10.56 0.66
#